data_b1058956bb87327e834c88788850c3c9
#
_entry.id   b1058956bb87327e834c88788850c3c9
#
_cell.length_a   1.000
_cell.length_b   1.000
_cell.length_c   1.000
_cell.angle_alpha   90.00
_cell.angle_beta   90.00
_cell.angle_gamma   90.00
#
_symmetry.space_group_name_H-M   'P 1'
#
loop_
_entity.id
_entity.type
_entity.pdbx_description
1 polymer ?
#
loop_
_entity_poly.entity_id
_entity_poly.type
_entity_poly.pdbx_seq_one_letter_code
_entity_poly.pdbx_strand_id
1 'polypeptide(L)'
;MSIDGYLARDDHRLDWLIGTEGEEDTRYEEFYASVDTLIMGRNTYEQVLKLSPDEFPYEDKTCYIVSRTLQDSHTGTHIVREDVLSFIKNLKNEKGQHIWIVGGGELLQALLKEKLVDELYLQIAPVMIGKGIPLFPPTEQESRFSLQQVNQYKQIAEMHFVLKEDH
;
A
#
# COMPACT_ATOMS: atom_id res chain seq x y z
N MET A 1 -2.39 -8.20 5.41
CA MET A 1 -1.15 -8.79 5.94
C MET A 1 -1.44 -10.03 6.75
N SER A 2 -0.43 -10.88 7.02
CA SER A 2 -0.54 -11.96 7.98
C SER A 2 -0.64 -11.44 9.43
N ILE A 3 -1.05 -12.29 10.41
CA ILE A 3 -1.11 -11.91 11.84
C ILE A 3 0.26 -11.45 12.35
N ASP A 4 1.34 -12.06 11.86
CA ASP A 4 2.71 -11.77 12.24
C ASP A 4 3.38 -10.64 11.41
N GLY A 5 2.57 -9.87 10.64
CA GLY A 5 2.94 -8.59 10.06
C GLY A 5 3.61 -8.65 8.69
N TYR A 6 3.50 -9.74 7.97
CA TYR A 6 4.09 -9.88 6.63
C TYR A 6 3.08 -9.63 5.51
N LEU A 7 3.54 -9.01 4.42
CA LEU A 7 2.77 -8.79 3.20
C LEU A 7 2.79 -10.00 2.27
N ALA A 8 3.93 -10.65 2.16
CA ALA A 8 4.17 -11.74 1.23
C ALA A 8 5.28 -12.66 1.78
N ARG A 9 5.46 -13.84 1.18
CA ARG A 9 6.65 -14.65 1.40
C ARG A 9 7.90 -13.97 0.85
N ASP A 10 9.09 -14.47 1.19
CA ASP A 10 10.37 -13.91 0.72
C ASP A 10 10.48 -13.89 -0.82
N ASP A 11 9.78 -14.79 -1.50
CA ASP A 11 9.71 -14.89 -2.97
C ASP A 11 8.49 -14.15 -3.58
N HIS A 12 7.88 -13.25 -2.82
CA HIS A 12 6.70 -12.45 -3.18
C HIS A 12 5.40 -13.24 -3.38
N ARG A 13 5.33 -14.53 -3.05
CA ARG A 13 4.08 -15.29 -3.16
C ARG A 13 3.06 -14.90 -2.11
N LEU A 14 1.77 -14.95 -2.51
CA LEU A 14 0.59 -14.65 -1.70
C LEU A 14 -0.29 -15.89 -1.49
N ASP A 15 0.25 -17.10 -1.69
CA ASP A 15 -0.45 -18.37 -1.59
C ASP A 15 -1.16 -18.57 -0.24
N TRP A 16 -0.65 -17.96 0.81
CA TRP A 16 -1.21 -17.99 2.15
C TRP A 16 -2.49 -17.14 2.32
N LEU A 17 -2.70 -16.16 1.44
CA LEU A 17 -3.88 -15.28 1.46
C LEU A 17 -5.03 -15.88 0.63
N ILE A 18 -4.69 -16.56 -0.48
CA ILE A 18 -5.65 -17.10 -1.42
C ILE A 18 -6.60 -18.07 -0.72
N GLY A 19 -7.91 -17.83 -0.86
CA GLY A 19 -8.96 -18.65 -0.24
C GLY A 19 -9.24 -18.32 1.22
N THR A 20 -8.69 -17.23 1.76
CA THR A 20 -9.12 -16.71 3.07
C THR A 20 -10.54 -16.17 2.95
N GLU A 21 -11.48 -16.70 3.73
CA GLU A 21 -12.86 -16.23 3.72
C GLU A 21 -12.96 -14.75 4.10
N GLY A 22 -13.61 -13.96 3.25
CA GLY A 22 -13.79 -12.52 3.44
C GLY A 22 -12.87 -11.66 2.55
N GLU A 23 -11.96 -12.28 1.81
CA GLU A 23 -11.11 -11.56 0.86
C GLU A 23 -11.96 -10.80 -0.19
N GLU A 24 -13.06 -11.38 -0.65
CA GLU A 24 -13.98 -10.78 -1.62
C GLU A 24 -15.00 -9.82 -1.01
N ASP A 25 -15.19 -9.86 0.32
CA ASP A 25 -16.22 -9.09 1.01
C ASP A 25 -15.71 -7.76 1.58
N THR A 26 -14.44 -7.44 1.41
CA THR A 26 -13.85 -6.19 1.90
C THR A 26 -14.45 -5.00 1.14
N ARG A 27 -14.48 -3.83 1.79
CA ARG A 27 -14.98 -2.58 1.17
C ARG A 27 -13.97 -1.99 0.15
N TYR A 28 -13.31 -2.87 -0.59
CA TYR A 28 -12.29 -2.46 -1.56
C TYR A 28 -12.84 -1.52 -2.63
N GLU A 29 -14.02 -1.80 -3.18
CA GLU A 29 -14.63 -0.96 -4.21
C GLU A 29 -14.92 0.45 -3.71
N GLU A 30 -15.43 0.59 -2.48
CA GLU A 30 -15.68 1.90 -1.88
C GLU A 30 -14.37 2.66 -1.63
N PHE A 31 -13.36 1.97 -1.11
CA PHE A 31 -12.03 2.53 -0.92
C PHE A 31 -11.43 2.96 -2.27
N TYR A 32 -11.45 2.08 -3.27
CA TYR A 32 -10.91 2.35 -4.60
C TYR A 32 -11.60 3.54 -5.28
N ALA A 33 -12.93 3.66 -5.12
CA ALA A 33 -13.69 4.81 -5.65
C ALA A 33 -13.31 6.15 -4.98
N SER A 34 -12.77 6.12 -3.75
CA SER A 34 -12.30 7.32 -3.03
C SER A 34 -10.89 7.76 -3.42
N VAL A 35 -10.20 6.99 -4.24
CA VAL A 35 -8.81 7.22 -4.67
C VAL A 35 -8.80 7.73 -6.11
N ASP A 36 -7.96 8.70 -6.41
CA ASP A 36 -7.69 9.14 -7.80
C ASP A 36 -6.23 8.91 -8.21
N THR A 37 -5.35 8.75 -7.25
CA THR A 37 -3.91 8.64 -7.46
C THR A 37 -3.32 7.46 -6.70
N LEU A 38 -2.49 6.67 -7.38
CA LEU A 38 -1.74 5.55 -6.80
C LEU A 38 -0.25 5.81 -6.86
N ILE A 39 0.44 5.41 -5.80
CA ILE A 39 1.91 5.43 -5.75
C ILE A 39 2.40 4.04 -5.33
N MET A 40 3.35 3.49 -6.07
CA MET A 40 3.94 2.20 -5.76
C MET A 40 5.42 2.16 -6.06
N GLY A 41 6.16 1.34 -5.31
CA GLY A 41 7.55 1.01 -5.64
C GLY A 41 7.64 0.06 -6.83
N ARG A 42 8.82 0.00 -7.45
CA ARG A 42 9.08 -0.87 -8.60
C ARG A 42 8.68 -2.34 -8.36
N ASN A 43 9.09 -2.94 -7.26
CA ASN A 43 8.80 -4.35 -6.98
C ASN A 43 7.29 -4.61 -6.90
N THR A 44 6.53 -3.70 -6.29
CA THR A 44 5.06 -3.77 -6.23
C THR A 44 4.47 -3.68 -7.62
N TYR A 45 4.93 -2.74 -8.44
CA TYR A 45 4.50 -2.59 -9.83
C TYR A 45 4.75 -3.87 -10.65
N GLU A 46 5.95 -4.44 -10.56
CA GLU A 46 6.28 -5.68 -11.26
C GLU A 46 5.41 -6.88 -10.79
N GLN A 47 5.01 -6.91 -9.50
CA GLN A 47 4.07 -7.93 -9.00
C GLN A 47 2.65 -7.69 -9.52
N VAL A 48 2.18 -6.43 -9.58
CA VAL A 48 0.88 -6.10 -10.17
C VAL A 48 0.79 -6.59 -11.61
N LEU A 49 1.82 -6.34 -12.42
CA LEU A 49 1.86 -6.82 -13.82
C LEU A 49 1.85 -8.36 -13.92
N LYS A 50 2.49 -9.07 -12.98
CA LYS A 50 2.48 -10.54 -12.96
C LYS A 50 1.13 -11.12 -12.58
N LEU A 51 0.42 -10.47 -11.64
CA LEU A 51 -0.89 -10.91 -11.17
C LEU A 51 -2.01 -10.57 -12.15
N SER A 52 -1.83 -9.55 -12.99
CA SER A 52 -2.79 -9.08 -13.99
C SER A 52 -2.09 -8.95 -15.34
N PRO A 53 -1.73 -10.07 -16.00
CA PRO A 53 -0.92 -10.04 -17.22
C PRO A 53 -1.67 -9.50 -18.45
N ASP A 54 -2.99 -9.57 -18.46
CA ASP A 54 -3.81 -9.21 -19.62
C ASP A 54 -4.22 -7.74 -19.62
N GLU A 55 -4.34 -7.13 -18.44
CA GLU A 55 -4.83 -5.76 -18.28
C GLU A 55 -4.23 -5.11 -17.04
N PHE A 56 -3.79 -3.85 -17.14
CA PHE A 56 -3.32 -3.12 -15.96
C PHE A 56 -4.51 -2.71 -15.08
N PRO A 57 -4.59 -3.17 -13.82
CA PRO A 57 -5.83 -3.08 -13.03
C PRO A 57 -6.17 -1.65 -12.56
N TYR A 58 -5.32 -0.65 -12.84
CA TYR A 58 -5.46 0.74 -12.38
C TYR A 58 -5.45 1.74 -13.54
N GLU A 59 -5.91 1.36 -14.73
CA GLU A 59 -5.91 2.22 -15.92
C GLU A 59 -6.77 3.48 -15.78
N ASP A 60 -7.80 3.42 -14.93
CA ASP A 60 -8.71 4.52 -14.64
C ASP A 60 -8.18 5.52 -13.60
N LYS A 61 -6.97 5.30 -13.07
CA LYS A 61 -6.34 6.13 -12.05
C LYS A 61 -4.99 6.70 -12.51
N THR A 62 -4.57 7.79 -11.88
CA THR A 62 -3.21 8.31 -12.09
C THR A 62 -2.22 7.46 -11.28
N CYS A 63 -1.28 6.79 -11.96
CA CYS A 63 -0.34 5.88 -11.31
C CYS A 63 1.10 6.40 -11.41
N TYR A 64 1.76 6.52 -10.26
CA TYR A 64 3.17 6.86 -10.14
C TYR A 64 3.98 5.67 -9.65
N ILE A 65 5.08 5.38 -10.35
CA ILE A 65 5.99 4.28 -10.01
C ILE A 65 7.32 4.87 -9.55
N VAL A 66 7.64 4.64 -8.30
CA VAL A 66 8.91 5.10 -7.69
C VAL A 66 10.01 4.12 -8.08
N SER A 67 10.89 4.56 -8.97
CA SER A 67 12.03 3.75 -9.42
C SER A 67 13.13 4.59 -10.04
N ARG A 68 14.37 4.35 -9.65
CA ARG A 68 15.56 4.94 -10.28
C ARG A 68 16.01 4.21 -11.53
N THR A 69 15.62 2.96 -11.70
CA THR A 69 16.20 2.04 -12.70
C THR A 69 15.20 1.54 -13.75
N LEU A 70 13.90 1.68 -13.50
CA LEU A 70 12.87 1.30 -14.47
C LEU A 70 12.98 2.19 -15.71
N GLN A 71 13.10 1.58 -16.89
CA GLN A 71 13.24 2.33 -18.15
C GLN A 71 11.89 2.72 -18.71
N ASP A 72 11.00 1.74 -18.83
CA ASP A 72 9.67 1.88 -19.38
C ASP A 72 8.61 1.41 -18.41
N SER A 73 7.40 1.94 -18.55
CA SER A 73 6.25 1.54 -17.76
C SER A 73 5.01 1.46 -18.63
N HIS A 74 3.94 0.85 -18.11
CA HIS A 74 2.66 0.74 -18.80
C HIS A 74 2.14 2.11 -19.25
N THR A 75 1.47 2.16 -20.39
CA THR A 75 0.85 3.38 -20.91
C THR A 75 -0.09 3.98 -19.84
N GLY A 76 0.01 5.28 -19.62
CA GLY A 76 -0.78 5.97 -18.59
C GLY A 76 -0.18 5.96 -17.18
N THR A 77 0.98 5.31 -16.98
CA THR A 77 1.73 5.40 -15.72
C THR A 77 2.91 6.36 -15.82
N HIS A 78 3.37 6.88 -14.68
CA HIS A 78 4.45 7.87 -14.59
C HIS A 78 5.58 7.36 -13.71
N ILE A 79 6.83 7.49 -14.15
CA ILE A 79 8.00 7.07 -13.35
C ILE A 79 8.55 8.26 -12.59
N VAL A 80 8.62 8.14 -11.26
CA VAL A 80 9.25 9.11 -10.35
C VAL A 80 10.64 8.60 -9.97
N ARG A 81 11.69 9.33 -10.38
CA ARG A 81 13.08 8.86 -10.26
C ARG A 81 13.85 9.47 -9.11
N GLU A 82 13.59 10.72 -8.83
CA GLU A 82 14.34 11.53 -7.87
C GLU A 82 13.42 12.33 -6.97
N ASP A 83 13.91 12.72 -5.81
CA ASP A 83 13.21 13.56 -4.84
C ASP A 83 11.74 13.16 -4.57
N VAL A 84 11.55 11.86 -4.36
CA VAL A 84 10.23 11.23 -4.16
C VAL A 84 9.46 11.91 -3.01
N LEU A 85 10.15 12.29 -1.94
CA LEU A 85 9.51 12.92 -0.78
C LEU A 85 8.95 14.30 -1.10
N SER A 86 9.73 15.14 -1.80
CA SER A 86 9.25 16.44 -2.26
C SER A 86 8.14 16.29 -3.29
N PHE A 87 8.26 15.34 -4.20
CA PHE A 87 7.21 15.02 -5.15
C PHE A 87 5.87 14.70 -4.44
N ILE A 88 5.90 13.79 -3.44
CA ILE A 88 4.68 13.40 -2.70
C ILE A 88 4.16 14.57 -1.84
N LYS A 89 5.04 15.37 -1.21
CA LYS A 89 4.64 16.59 -0.49
C LYS A 89 3.88 17.55 -1.41
N ASN A 90 4.36 17.78 -2.62
CA ASN A 90 3.70 18.63 -3.60
C ASN A 90 2.36 18.04 -4.05
N LEU A 91 2.33 16.75 -4.37
CA LEU A 91 1.13 16.05 -4.79
C LEU A 91 0.00 16.13 -3.72
N LYS A 92 0.35 16.02 -2.44
CA LYS A 92 -0.60 16.19 -1.32
C LYS A 92 -1.20 17.59 -1.23
N ASN A 93 -0.57 18.61 -1.79
CA ASN A 93 -1.08 19.98 -1.83
C ASN A 93 -1.94 20.27 -3.06
N GLU A 94 -2.01 19.35 -4.01
CA GLU A 94 -2.88 19.47 -5.18
C GLU A 94 -4.34 19.15 -4.81
N LYS A 95 -5.27 19.65 -5.62
CA LYS A 95 -6.68 19.31 -5.46
C LYS A 95 -6.92 17.92 -6.03
N GLY A 96 -7.52 17.05 -5.25
CA GLY A 96 -7.81 15.66 -5.65
C GLY A 96 -8.56 14.91 -4.58
N GLN A 97 -8.61 13.60 -4.74
CA GLN A 97 -9.13 12.65 -3.76
C GLN A 97 -7.96 12.05 -2.96
N HIS A 98 -8.14 10.84 -2.42
CA HIS A 98 -7.07 10.16 -1.70
C HIS A 98 -5.95 9.70 -2.62
N ILE A 99 -4.72 9.78 -2.11
CA ILE A 99 -3.52 9.18 -2.73
C ILE A 99 -3.28 7.84 -2.04
N TRP A 100 -3.36 6.75 -2.78
CA TRP A 100 -3.15 5.42 -2.25
C TRP A 100 -1.70 4.95 -2.43
N ILE A 101 -1.02 4.67 -1.33
CA ILE A 101 0.27 3.97 -1.36
C ILE A 101 -0.01 2.47 -1.42
N VAL A 102 0.11 1.91 -2.62
CA VAL A 102 -0.16 0.49 -2.89
C VAL A 102 0.88 -0.42 -2.22
N GLY A 103 2.11 0.05 -2.10
CA GLY A 103 3.26 -0.63 -1.49
C GLY A 103 4.58 -0.17 -2.15
N GLY A 104 5.68 -0.67 -1.84
CA GLY A 104 6.30 -1.56 -0.93
C GLY A 104 6.70 -0.97 0.42
N GLY A 105 7.16 -1.88 1.29
CA GLY A 105 7.47 -1.53 2.67
C GLY A 105 8.55 -0.45 2.83
N GLU A 106 9.57 -0.43 2.01
CA GLU A 106 10.61 0.62 2.05
C GLU A 106 10.05 2.00 1.71
N LEU A 107 9.17 2.10 0.71
CA LEU A 107 8.50 3.35 0.36
C LEU A 107 7.60 3.80 1.51
N LEU A 108 6.78 2.90 2.05
CA LEU A 108 5.93 3.19 3.19
C LEU A 108 6.73 3.67 4.40
N GLN A 109 7.85 3.00 4.72
CA GLN A 109 8.73 3.39 5.83
C GLN A 109 9.30 4.80 5.62
N ALA A 110 9.77 5.14 4.41
CA ALA A 110 10.28 6.46 4.11
C ALA A 110 9.21 7.54 4.28
N LEU A 111 7.98 7.26 3.86
CA LEU A 111 6.85 8.18 3.99
C LEU A 111 6.37 8.34 5.44
N LEU A 112 6.35 7.26 6.22
CA LEU A 112 6.04 7.31 7.66
C LEU A 112 7.06 8.15 8.41
N LYS A 113 8.35 8.02 8.08
CA LYS A 113 9.44 8.80 8.66
C LYS A 113 9.23 10.30 8.48
N GLU A 114 8.73 10.72 7.35
CA GLU A 114 8.46 12.12 7.00
C GLU A 114 7.03 12.56 7.35
N LYS A 115 6.26 11.72 8.07
CA LYS A 115 4.86 11.98 8.42
C LYS A 115 3.97 12.31 7.21
N LEU A 116 4.24 11.65 6.08
CA LEU A 116 3.51 11.82 4.82
C LEU A 116 2.36 10.83 4.64
N VAL A 117 2.19 9.91 5.57
CA VAL A 117 1.07 8.95 5.60
C VAL A 117 0.08 9.43 6.65
N ASP A 118 -1.12 9.81 6.20
CA ASP A 118 -2.16 10.35 7.09
C ASP A 118 -3.02 9.23 7.68
N GLU A 119 -3.30 8.20 6.88
CA GLU A 119 -4.22 7.12 7.24
C GLU A 119 -3.63 5.75 6.90
N LEU A 120 -3.96 4.75 7.71
CA LEU A 120 -3.61 3.35 7.46
C LEU A 120 -4.88 2.49 7.52
N TYR A 121 -5.14 1.75 6.46
CA TYR A 121 -6.14 0.69 6.40
C TYR A 121 -5.41 -0.65 6.39
N LEU A 122 -5.45 -1.36 7.52
CA LEU A 122 -4.72 -2.62 7.69
C LEU A 122 -5.71 -3.78 7.69
N GLN A 123 -5.63 -4.63 6.67
CA GLN A 123 -6.38 -5.87 6.60
C GLN A 123 -5.50 -7.03 7.07
N ILE A 124 -5.96 -7.78 8.06
CA ILE A 124 -5.25 -8.89 8.71
C ILE A 124 -5.98 -10.18 8.40
N ALA A 125 -5.32 -11.07 7.68
CA ALA A 125 -5.77 -12.44 7.50
C ALA A 125 -5.32 -13.33 8.67
N PRO A 126 -6.11 -14.34 9.11
CA PRO A 126 -5.83 -15.16 10.28
C PRO A 126 -4.76 -16.23 10.01
N VAL A 127 -3.64 -15.83 9.45
CA VAL A 127 -2.52 -16.70 9.07
C VAL A 127 -1.21 -16.16 9.61
N MET A 128 -0.38 -17.03 10.16
CA MET A 128 1.02 -16.75 10.49
C MET A 128 1.91 -17.42 9.47
N ILE A 129 2.82 -16.68 8.85
CA ILE A 129 3.73 -17.24 7.84
C ILE A 129 5.17 -17.40 8.34
N GLY A 130 5.48 -16.86 9.52
CA GLY A 130 6.76 -17.02 10.22
C GLY A 130 7.91 -16.19 9.69
N LYS A 131 7.97 -15.95 8.38
CA LYS A 131 8.95 -15.10 7.71
C LYS A 131 8.41 -14.62 6.36
N GLY A 132 8.92 -13.49 5.89
CA GLY A 132 8.51 -12.91 4.62
C GLY A 132 8.87 -11.42 4.54
N ILE A 133 8.23 -10.74 3.61
CA ILE A 133 8.36 -9.30 3.39
C ILE A 133 7.49 -8.58 4.41
N PRO A 134 8.05 -7.86 5.40
CA PRO A 134 7.27 -7.18 6.41
C PRO A 134 6.54 -5.97 5.84
N LEU A 135 5.34 -5.68 6.36
CA LEU A 135 4.65 -4.42 6.08
C LEU A 135 5.43 -3.24 6.69
N PHE A 136 5.87 -3.41 7.94
CA PHE A 136 6.67 -2.42 8.65
C PHE A 136 8.08 -2.98 8.89
N PRO A 137 9.06 -2.63 8.03
CA PRO A 137 10.46 -2.96 8.30
C PRO A 137 10.93 -2.37 9.64
N PRO A 138 11.91 -2.98 10.30
CA PRO A 138 12.45 -2.46 11.56
C PRO A 138 12.90 -1.00 11.43
N THR A 139 12.51 -0.17 12.41
CA THR A 139 12.86 1.25 12.50
C THR A 139 13.04 1.66 13.95
N GLU A 140 13.89 2.65 14.20
CA GLU A 140 14.03 3.27 15.53
C GLU A 140 13.01 4.40 15.75
N GLN A 141 12.25 4.74 14.73
CA GLN A 141 11.28 5.83 14.80
C GLN A 141 9.92 5.33 15.29
N GLU A 142 9.35 6.06 16.23
CA GLU A 142 7.99 5.87 16.72
C GLU A 142 7.02 6.77 15.92
N SER A 143 5.89 6.20 15.49
CA SER A 143 4.75 6.92 14.94
C SER A 143 3.49 6.53 15.69
N ARG A 144 2.69 7.51 16.08
CA ARG A 144 1.46 7.28 16.86
C ARG A 144 0.24 7.51 16.00
N PHE A 145 -0.70 6.59 16.08
CA PHE A 145 -1.97 6.63 15.36
C PHE A 145 -3.15 6.57 16.34
N SER A 146 -4.28 7.10 15.90
CA SER A 146 -5.58 6.93 16.55
C SER A 146 -6.37 5.89 15.78
N LEU A 147 -6.84 4.86 16.47
CA LEU A 147 -7.78 3.90 15.91
C LEU A 147 -9.13 4.59 15.70
N GLN A 148 -9.64 4.54 14.47
CA GLN A 148 -10.92 5.13 14.08
C GLN A 148 -12.01 4.08 13.97
N GLN A 149 -11.70 2.94 13.33
CA GLN A 149 -12.69 1.92 13.04
C GLN A 149 -12.05 0.52 13.02
N VAL A 150 -12.85 -0.48 13.38
CA VAL A 150 -12.54 -1.90 13.20
C VAL A 150 -13.72 -2.54 12.51
N ASN A 151 -13.45 -3.23 11.41
CA ASN A 151 -14.42 -4.00 10.67
C ASN A 151 -14.00 -5.48 10.64
N GLN A 152 -14.98 -6.37 10.52
CA GLN A 152 -14.75 -7.78 10.30
C GLN A 152 -15.46 -8.21 9.01
N TYR A 153 -14.71 -8.80 8.10
CA TYR A 153 -15.21 -9.39 6.87
C TYR A 153 -14.94 -10.90 6.92
N LYS A 154 -15.91 -11.66 7.46
CA LYS A 154 -15.74 -13.09 7.78
C LYS A 154 -14.49 -13.33 8.64
N GLN A 155 -13.39 -13.81 8.06
CA GLN A 155 -12.13 -14.10 8.75
C GLN A 155 -11.10 -12.93 8.64
N ILE A 156 -11.37 -11.91 7.84
CA ILE A 156 -10.47 -10.73 7.71
C ILE A 156 -10.86 -9.67 8.74
N ALA A 157 -9.89 -9.22 9.53
CA ALA A 157 -10.02 -8.03 10.35
C ALA A 157 -9.43 -6.82 9.62
N GLU A 158 -10.19 -5.72 9.54
CA GLU A 158 -9.71 -4.44 9.01
C GLU A 158 -9.68 -3.41 10.12
N MET A 159 -8.58 -2.68 10.21
CA MET A 159 -8.42 -1.56 11.14
C MET A 159 -8.07 -0.29 10.37
N HIS A 160 -8.79 0.78 10.66
CA HIS A 160 -8.51 2.11 10.14
C HIS A 160 -7.87 2.98 11.22
N PHE A 161 -6.73 3.56 10.91
CA PHE A 161 -5.97 4.43 11.80
C PHE A 161 -5.68 5.77 11.12
N VAL A 162 -5.64 6.83 11.91
CA VAL A 162 -5.23 8.18 11.49
C VAL A 162 -4.00 8.60 12.26
N LEU A 163 -3.00 9.16 11.57
CA LEU A 163 -1.76 9.65 12.18
C LEU A 163 -2.08 10.75 13.21
N LYS A 164 -1.52 10.64 14.40
CA LYS A 164 -1.59 11.70 15.40
C LYS A 164 -0.57 12.78 15.08
N GLU A 165 -1.02 14.03 15.07
CA GLU A 165 -0.11 15.17 15.10
C GLU A 165 0.61 15.19 16.47
N ASP A 166 1.92 15.48 16.45
CA ASP A 166 2.66 15.70 17.70
C ASP A 166 2.16 17.03 18.32
N HIS A 167 1.76 16.93 19.56
CA HIS A 167 1.45 18.11 20.39
C HIS A 167 2.69 18.56 21.13
#